data_006d3c41e781f1eeab09a89a5dfbedb4
#
_entry.id   006d3c41e781f1eeab09a89a5dfbedb4
#
_cell.length_a   1.000
_cell.length_b   1.000
_cell.length_c   1.000
_cell.angle_alpha   90.00
_cell.angle_beta   90.00
_cell.angle_gamma   90.00
#
_symmetry.space_group_name_H-M   'P 1'
#
loop_
_entity.id
_entity.type
_entity.pdbx_description
1 polymer ?
#
loop_
_entity_poly.entity_id
_entity_poly.type
_entity_poly.pdbx_seq_one_letter_code
_entity_poly.pdbx_strand_id
1 'polypeptide(L)'
;PTRRSSDLYGADAVYLAGNAFGMRSFAGNFTPEELKSAVALCHSHGVRVHVTCNTMPRNDEAARLPQWLEYLNDVGVDAVILADVGVLSLAKRHAPRVQCHISTQASIVNYQSARAWYELGASRVILARELSLDEIREVRAKSPKELEIEAFAHGAMCVSYSGRCLLSNYMTGRDSNRG
;
A
#
# COMPACT_ATOMS: atom_id res chain seq x y z
N PRO A 1 -6.61 -18.78 6.70
CA PRO A 1 -5.25 -18.97 6.25
C PRO A 1 -4.39 -17.92 6.91
N THR A 2 -3.64 -18.25 7.54
CA THR A 2 -2.73 -18.30 8.62
C THR A 2 -1.64 -17.25 8.49
N ARG A 3 -1.96 -16.06 8.99
CA ARG A 3 -1.01 -14.95 9.24
C ARG A 3 0.07 -15.33 10.25
N ARG A 4 -0.18 -16.32 11.11
CA ARG A 4 0.85 -16.96 11.95
C ARG A 4 2.01 -17.57 11.16
N SER A 5 1.82 -17.92 9.88
CA SER A 5 2.93 -18.47 9.09
C SER A 5 3.96 -17.42 8.73
N SER A 6 3.57 -16.16 8.45
CA SER A 6 4.53 -15.10 8.11
C SER A 6 5.49 -14.83 9.26
N ASP A 7 4.98 -14.76 10.49
CA ASP A 7 5.78 -14.52 11.69
C ASP A 7 6.77 -15.66 11.94
N LEU A 8 6.32 -16.91 11.74
CA LEU A 8 7.14 -18.11 11.89
C LEU A 8 8.29 -18.18 10.87
N TYR A 9 8.14 -17.52 9.72
CA TYR A 9 9.16 -17.46 8.67
C TYR A 9 9.97 -16.16 8.69
N GLY A 10 9.87 -15.35 9.75
CA GLY A 10 10.73 -14.19 10.00
C GLY A 10 10.37 -12.95 9.18
N ALA A 11 9.09 -12.69 8.93
CA ALA A 11 8.67 -11.46 8.29
C ALA A 11 8.84 -10.26 9.23
N ASP A 12 9.44 -9.17 8.73
CA ASP A 12 9.57 -7.89 9.44
C ASP A 12 8.30 -7.04 9.35
N ALA A 13 7.46 -7.29 8.34
CA ALA A 13 6.20 -6.61 8.12
C ALA A 13 5.18 -7.48 7.39
N VAL A 14 3.90 -7.23 7.62
CA VAL A 14 2.80 -7.89 6.91
C VAL A 14 1.90 -6.86 6.24
N TYR A 15 1.34 -7.24 5.08
CA TYR A 15 0.37 -6.43 4.35
C TYR A 15 -1.03 -6.96 4.62
N LEU A 16 -1.89 -6.08 5.12
CA LEU A 16 -3.28 -6.38 5.41
C LEU A 16 -4.22 -5.47 4.60
N ALA A 17 -5.43 -5.96 4.37
CA ALA A 17 -6.50 -5.15 3.79
C ALA A 17 -7.70 -5.15 4.75
N GLY A 18 -8.22 -3.97 5.03
CA GLY A 18 -9.55 -3.83 5.63
C GLY A 18 -10.65 -4.13 4.60
N ASN A 19 -11.88 -4.18 5.06
CA ASN A 19 -13.07 -4.37 4.21
C ASN A 19 -13.38 -3.18 3.31
N ALA A 20 -12.63 -2.07 3.42
CA ALA A 20 -12.75 -0.87 2.60
C ALA A 20 -11.39 -0.44 2.03
N PHE A 21 -11.42 0.21 0.86
CA PHE A 21 -10.28 0.88 0.20
C PHE A 21 -9.09 -0.01 -0.19
N GLY A 22 -9.17 -1.32 0.02
CA GLY A 22 -8.18 -2.28 -0.46
C GLY A 22 -8.50 -2.77 -1.88
N MET A 23 -7.48 -2.95 -2.73
CA MET A 23 -7.64 -3.39 -4.11
C MET A 23 -8.27 -4.79 -4.22
N ARG A 24 -8.08 -5.67 -3.25
CA ARG A 24 -8.61 -7.04 -3.26
C ARG A 24 -9.94 -7.14 -2.52
N SER A 25 -10.98 -6.48 -3.01
CA SER A 25 -12.30 -6.43 -2.37
C SER A 25 -12.98 -7.79 -2.19
N PHE A 26 -12.66 -8.79 -3.04
CA PHE A 26 -13.20 -10.15 -2.97
C PHE A 26 -12.38 -11.12 -2.10
N ALA A 27 -11.26 -10.68 -1.54
CA ALA A 27 -10.55 -11.47 -0.55
C ALA A 27 -11.24 -11.37 0.82
N GLY A 28 -11.05 -12.36 1.68
CA GLY A 28 -11.48 -12.28 3.08
C GLY A 28 -10.73 -11.17 3.82
N ASN A 29 -11.21 -9.94 3.66
CA ASN A 29 -10.64 -8.75 4.27
C ASN A 29 -11.04 -8.64 5.74
N PHE A 30 -10.28 -7.90 6.53
CA PHE A 30 -10.51 -7.74 7.96
C PHE A 30 -11.65 -6.79 8.27
N THR A 31 -12.50 -7.16 9.22
CA THR A 31 -13.34 -6.21 9.95
C THR A 31 -12.45 -5.29 10.81
N PRO A 32 -12.98 -4.14 11.27
CA PRO A 32 -12.23 -3.28 12.19
C PRO A 32 -11.73 -4.03 13.45
N GLU A 33 -12.56 -4.87 14.06
CA GLU A 33 -12.23 -5.62 15.27
C GLU A 33 -11.12 -6.65 15.00
N GLU A 34 -11.21 -7.35 13.89
CA GLU A 34 -10.18 -8.31 13.45
C GLU A 34 -8.87 -7.59 13.13
N LEU A 35 -8.92 -6.40 12.49
CA LEU A 35 -7.74 -5.61 12.17
C LEU A 35 -7.03 -5.16 13.45
N LYS A 36 -7.77 -4.64 14.44
CA LYS A 36 -7.23 -4.26 15.74
C LYS A 36 -6.53 -5.44 16.43
N SER A 37 -7.16 -6.60 16.40
CA SER A 37 -6.59 -7.82 16.99
C SER A 37 -5.35 -8.29 16.24
N ALA A 38 -5.35 -8.17 14.91
CA ALA A 38 -4.21 -8.52 14.06
C ALA A 38 -3.01 -7.60 14.30
N VAL A 39 -3.24 -6.28 14.43
CA VAL A 39 -2.18 -5.31 14.76
C VAL A 39 -1.55 -5.65 16.11
N ALA A 40 -2.35 -5.86 17.14
CA ALA A 40 -1.84 -6.22 18.47
C ALA A 40 -1.01 -7.51 18.45
N LEU A 41 -1.47 -8.53 17.70
CA LEU A 41 -0.75 -9.79 17.53
C LEU A 41 0.59 -9.58 16.81
N CYS A 42 0.61 -8.89 15.68
CA CYS A 42 1.83 -8.62 14.92
C CYS A 42 2.85 -7.84 15.77
N HIS A 43 2.41 -6.79 16.45
CA HIS A 43 3.29 -5.99 17.31
C HIS A 43 3.86 -6.78 18.48
N SER A 44 3.10 -7.74 19.05
CA SER A 44 3.62 -8.61 20.13
C SER A 44 4.76 -9.52 19.65
N HIS A 45 4.90 -9.71 18.32
CA HIS A 45 6.00 -10.47 17.69
C HIS A 45 7.03 -9.56 17.01
N GLY A 46 6.96 -8.24 17.19
CA GLY A 46 7.88 -7.28 16.57
C GLY A 46 7.66 -7.09 15.06
N VAL A 47 6.51 -7.52 14.52
CA VAL A 47 6.17 -7.44 13.09
C VAL A 47 5.32 -6.21 12.82
N ARG A 48 5.72 -5.39 11.85
CA ARG A 48 4.99 -4.19 11.44
C ARG A 48 3.76 -4.52 10.60
N VAL A 49 2.74 -3.67 10.68
CA VAL A 49 1.48 -3.85 9.93
C VAL A 49 1.29 -2.70 8.95
N HIS A 50 1.25 -3.02 7.66
CA HIS A 50 0.98 -2.08 6.59
C HIS A 50 -0.42 -2.35 6.01
N VAL A 51 -1.31 -1.36 6.05
CA VAL A 51 -2.69 -1.51 5.59
C VAL A 51 -2.87 -0.91 4.20
N THR A 52 -3.45 -1.68 3.28
CA THR A 52 -3.69 -1.20 1.91
C THR A 52 -4.89 -0.26 1.83
N CYS A 53 -4.64 0.94 1.28
CA CYS A 53 -5.63 1.96 0.88
C CYS A 53 -5.33 2.37 -0.56
N ASN A 54 -5.05 1.40 -1.43
CA ASN A 54 -4.43 1.60 -2.73
C ASN A 54 -5.41 1.54 -3.91
N THR A 55 -6.69 1.64 -3.64
CA THR A 55 -7.71 1.94 -4.67
C THR A 55 -7.64 3.41 -5.05
N MET A 56 -8.10 3.74 -6.27
CA MET A 56 -8.35 5.13 -6.67
C MET A 56 -9.81 5.45 -6.31
N PRO A 57 -10.05 6.19 -5.22
CA PRO A 57 -11.41 6.40 -4.72
C PRO A 57 -12.17 7.38 -5.61
N ARG A 58 -13.46 7.11 -5.80
CA ARG A 58 -14.41 8.07 -6.36
C ARG A 58 -14.87 9.03 -5.26
N ASN A 59 -15.58 10.10 -5.64
CA ASN A 59 -15.96 11.17 -4.69
C ASN A 59 -16.77 10.67 -3.49
N ASP A 60 -17.67 9.72 -3.68
CA ASP A 60 -18.46 9.10 -2.61
C ASP A 60 -17.60 8.27 -1.64
N GLU A 61 -16.57 7.62 -2.16
CA GLU A 61 -15.59 6.87 -1.36
C GLU A 61 -14.61 7.81 -0.67
N ALA A 62 -14.15 8.85 -1.36
CA ALA A 62 -13.23 9.86 -0.80
C ALA A 62 -13.81 10.55 0.44
N ALA A 63 -15.13 10.76 0.47
CA ALA A 63 -15.81 11.34 1.64
C ALA A 63 -15.74 10.46 2.90
N ARG A 64 -15.55 9.13 2.77
CA ARG A 64 -15.45 8.18 3.88
C ARG A 64 -14.02 7.89 4.34
N LEU A 65 -13.03 8.28 3.54
CA LEU A 65 -11.61 8.05 3.84
C LEU A 65 -11.13 8.69 5.15
N PRO A 66 -11.51 9.94 5.51
CA PRO A 66 -11.06 10.55 6.75
C PRO A 66 -11.31 9.67 7.97
N GLN A 67 -12.53 9.19 8.15
CA GLN A 67 -12.91 8.33 9.28
C GLN A 67 -12.11 7.02 9.31
N TRP A 68 -11.87 6.41 8.13
CA TRP A 68 -11.07 5.20 8.03
C TRP A 68 -9.61 5.45 8.41
N LEU A 69 -9.02 6.55 7.96
CA LEU A 69 -7.65 6.92 8.27
C LEU A 69 -7.46 7.25 9.75
N GLU A 70 -8.41 7.95 10.36
CA GLU A 70 -8.43 8.20 11.81
C GLU A 70 -8.47 6.87 12.58
N TYR A 71 -9.34 5.95 12.17
CA TYR A 71 -9.39 4.62 12.76
C TYR A 71 -8.03 3.88 12.65
N LEU A 72 -7.38 3.89 11.49
CA LEU A 72 -6.06 3.26 11.32
C LEU A 72 -4.99 3.91 12.21
N ASN A 73 -5.03 5.24 12.35
CA ASN A 73 -4.16 5.97 13.24
C ASN A 73 -4.35 5.59 14.70
N ASP A 74 -5.60 5.37 15.14
CA ASP A 74 -5.92 5.02 16.53
C ASP A 74 -5.63 3.56 16.86
N VAL A 75 -5.82 2.66 15.89
CA VAL A 75 -5.41 1.25 16.03
C VAL A 75 -3.89 1.11 16.08
N GLY A 76 -3.16 2.08 15.53
CA GLY A 76 -1.70 2.10 15.55
C GLY A 76 -1.06 1.26 14.47
N VAL A 77 -1.63 1.23 13.25
CA VAL A 77 -0.94 0.60 12.11
C VAL A 77 0.34 1.38 11.78
N ASP A 78 1.37 0.69 11.31
CA ASP A 78 2.68 1.31 11.05
C ASP A 78 2.67 2.12 9.75
N ALA A 79 1.97 1.65 8.74
CA ALA A 79 1.87 2.35 7.45
C ALA A 79 0.54 2.11 6.74
N VAL A 80 0.17 3.07 5.90
CA VAL A 80 -0.86 2.92 4.86
C VAL A 80 -0.20 2.89 3.49
N ILE A 81 -0.63 1.94 2.65
CA ILE A 81 -0.16 1.79 1.27
C ILE A 81 -1.21 2.41 0.36
N LEU A 82 -0.85 3.45 -0.37
CA LEU A 82 -1.77 4.26 -1.17
C LEU A 82 -1.23 4.52 -2.59
N ALA A 83 -2.10 4.90 -3.51
CA ALA A 83 -1.73 5.14 -4.91
C ALA A 83 -2.22 6.51 -5.44
N ASP A 84 -3.07 7.18 -4.68
CA ASP A 84 -3.72 8.43 -5.06
C ASP A 84 -3.18 9.60 -4.22
N VAL A 85 -2.90 10.74 -4.89
CA VAL A 85 -2.34 11.93 -4.23
C VAL A 85 -3.33 12.59 -3.25
N GLY A 86 -4.63 12.50 -3.53
CA GLY A 86 -5.68 12.98 -2.63
C GLY A 86 -5.73 12.14 -1.37
N VAL A 87 -5.58 10.81 -1.50
CA VAL A 87 -5.50 9.89 -0.35
C VAL A 87 -4.26 10.19 0.49
N LEU A 88 -3.10 10.48 -0.13
CA LEU A 88 -1.90 10.91 0.59
C LEU A 88 -2.16 12.20 1.39
N SER A 89 -2.79 13.18 0.78
CA SER A 89 -3.14 14.44 1.46
C SER A 89 -4.07 14.21 2.65
N LEU A 90 -5.06 13.31 2.50
CA LEU A 90 -5.96 12.94 3.61
C LEU A 90 -5.21 12.17 4.70
N ALA A 91 -4.36 11.21 4.35
CA ALA A 91 -3.58 10.43 5.32
C ALA A 91 -2.69 11.32 6.20
N LYS A 92 -2.02 12.30 5.61
CA LYS A 92 -1.20 13.27 6.36
C LYS A 92 -2.01 14.09 7.38
N ARG A 93 -3.29 14.37 7.11
CA ARG A 93 -4.16 15.14 7.99
C ARG A 93 -4.84 14.30 9.06
N HIS A 94 -5.30 13.12 8.68
CA HIS A 94 -6.19 12.29 9.51
C HIS A 94 -5.46 11.10 10.16
N ALA A 95 -4.26 10.76 9.69
CA ALA A 95 -3.42 9.69 10.26
C ALA A 95 -1.95 10.12 10.42
N PRO A 96 -1.66 11.21 11.16
CA PRO A 96 -0.32 11.82 11.20
C PRO A 96 0.75 10.92 11.84
N ARG A 97 0.36 9.88 12.59
CA ARG A 97 1.30 8.91 13.18
C ARG A 97 1.62 7.74 12.26
N VAL A 98 0.88 7.59 11.16
CA VAL A 98 0.99 6.46 10.23
C VAL A 98 1.86 6.85 9.04
N GLN A 99 2.84 6.01 8.71
CA GLN A 99 3.68 6.23 7.53
C GLN A 99 2.89 6.08 6.23
N CYS A 100 3.25 6.85 5.22
CA CYS A 100 2.64 6.78 3.89
C CYS A 100 3.59 6.06 2.92
N HIS A 101 3.20 4.88 2.46
CA HIS A 101 3.92 4.10 1.46
C HIS A 101 3.18 4.17 0.12
N ILE A 102 3.90 4.43 -0.96
CA ILE A 102 3.28 4.54 -2.28
C ILE A 102 3.25 3.17 -2.96
N SER A 103 2.06 2.73 -3.30
CA SER A 103 1.80 1.43 -3.94
C SER A 103 2.42 1.35 -5.34
N THR A 104 2.75 0.13 -5.77
CA THR A 104 3.06 -0.19 -7.17
C THR A 104 1.94 0.24 -8.15
N GLN A 105 0.72 0.45 -7.66
CA GLN A 105 -0.40 1.00 -8.45
C GLN A 105 -0.17 2.43 -8.92
N ALA A 106 0.75 3.19 -8.32
CA ALA A 106 1.17 4.50 -8.77
C ALA A 106 2.15 4.46 -9.97
N SER A 107 2.53 3.26 -10.44
CA SER A 107 3.39 3.04 -11.62
C SER A 107 4.74 3.78 -11.54
N ILE A 108 5.43 3.69 -10.42
CA ILE A 108 6.72 4.36 -10.23
C ILE A 108 7.81 3.58 -10.96
N VAL A 109 8.28 4.13 -12.09
CA VAL A 109 9.29 3.52 -12.97
C VAL A 109 10.58 4.33 -13.10
N ASN A 110 10.73 5.43 -12.36
CA ASN A 110 11.93 6.25 -12.42
C ASN A 110 12.13 7.04 -11.11
N TYR A 111 13.37 7.52 -10.93
CA TYR A 111 13.74 8.25 -9.71
C TYR A 111 13.05 9.61 -9.55
N GLN A 112 12.65 10.27 -10.64
CA GLN A 112 11.94 11.55 -10.54
C GLN A 112 10.54 11.38 -9.93
N SER A 113 9.81 10.34 -10.35
CA SER A 113 8.52 10.00 -9.73
C SER A 113 8.71 9.60 -8.25
N ALA A 114 9.76 8.82 -7.93
CA ALA A 114 10.06 8.45 -6.54
C ALA A 114 10.35 9.68 -5.67
N ARG A 115 11.15 10.64 -6.18
CA ARG A 115 11.46 11.91 -5.49
C ARG A 115 10.22 12.77 -5.30
N ALA A 116 9.40 12.92 -6.33
CA ALA A 116 8.16 13.71 -6.23
C ALA A 116 7.24 13.18 -5.13
N TRP A 117 7.05 11.86 -5.04
CA TRP A 117 6.28 11.28 -3.95
C TRP A 117 6.90 11.51 -2.58
N TYR A 118 8.23 11.44 -2.47
CA TYR A 118 8.94 11.78 -1.23
C TYR A 118 8.73 13.24 -0.81
N GLU A 119 8.85 14.18 -1.75
CA GLU A 119 8.61 15.61 -1.52
C GLU A 119 7.17 15.90 -1.08
N LEU A 120 6.20 15.10 -1.56
CA LEU A 120 4.81 15.14 -1.09
C LEU A 120 4.63 14.52 0.31
N GLY A 121 5.64 13.83 0.85
CA GLY A 121 5.67 13.30 2.21
C GLY A 121 5.48 11.79 2.32
N ALA A 122 5.72 11.04 1.25
CA ALA A 122 5.82 9.59 1.33
C ALA A 122 7.14 9.18 1.98
N SER A 123 7.12 8.16 2.85
CA SER A 123 8.32 7.59 3.48
C SER A 123 8.90 6.41 2.69
N ARG A 124 8.06 5.73 1.89
CA ARG A 124 8.45 4.58 1.06
C ARG A 124 7.75 4.61 -0.28
N VAL A 125 8.43 4.11 -1.30
CA VAL A 125 7.84 3.83 -2.61
C VAL A 125 8.02 2.36 -2.97
N ILE A 126 6.94 1.72 -3.45
CA ILE A 126 6.94 0.35 -3.95
C ILE A 126 7.00 0.45 -5.46
N LEU A 127 8.15 0.11 -6.04
CA LEU A 127 8.42 0.27 -7.46
C LEU A 127 7.51 -0.59 -8.33
N ALA A 128 7.32 -0.15 -9.55
CA ALA A 128 6.66 -0.94 -10.58
C ALA A 128 7.47 -2.21 -10.90
N ARG A 129 6.77 -3.30 -11.25
CA ARG A 129 7.35 -4.63 -11.47
C ARG A 129 8.11 -4.76 -12.80
N GLU A 130 7.96 -3.76 -13.65
CA GLU A 130 8.56 -3.69 -14.99
C GLU A 130 10.05 -3.31 -14.96
N LEU A 131 10.55 -2.81 -13.81
CA LEU A 131 11.94 -2.37 -13.67
C LEU A 131 12.91 -3.54 -13.57
N SER A 132 14.01 -3.44 -14.30
CA SER A 132 15.18 -4.30 -14.14
C SER A 132 15.96 -3.96 -12.86
N LEU A 133 16.84 -4.85 -12.43
CA LEU A 133 17.68 -4.60 -11.25
C LEU A 133 18.57 -3.37 -11.42
N ASP A 134 19.05 -3.09 -12.63
CA ASP A 134 19.91 -1.94 -12.90
C ASP A 134 19.12 -0.63 -12.80
N GLU A 135 17.88 -0.60 -13.32
CA GLU A 135 16.97 0.55 -13.15
C GLU A 135 16.61 0.77 -11.67
N ILE A 136 16.39 -0.30 -10.90
CA ILE A 136 16.15 -0.20 -9.45
C ILE A 136 17.37 0.40 -8.74
N ARG A 137 18.58 -0.04 -9.09
CA ARG A 137 19.84 0.52 -8.57
C ARG A 137 19.96 2.01 -8.90
N GLU A 138 19.61 2.40 -10.12
CA GLU A 138 19.62 3.80 -10.54
C GLU A 138 18.59 4.63 -9.74
N VAL A 139 17.37 4.13 -9.58
CA VAL A 139 16.35 4.78 -8.73
C VAL A 139 16.88 4.96 -7.32
N ARG A 140 17.49 3.92 -6.71
CA ARG A 140 18.08 4.03 -5.37
C ARG A 140 19.20 5.07 -5.30
N ALA A 141 20.10 5.06 -6.27
CA ALA A 141 21.27 5.95 -6.29
C ALA A 141 20.91 7.44 -6.43
N LYS A 142 19.80 7.72 -7.12
CA LYS A 142 19.34 9.10 -7.43
C LYS A 142 18.20 9.59 -6.53
N SER A 143 17.74 8.77 -5.58
CA SER A 143 16.71 9.14 -4.61
C SER A 143 17.30 9.52 -3.25
N PRO A 144 16.61 10.33 -2.44
CA PRO A 144 17.01 10.64 -1.07
C PRO A 144 17.30 9.37 -0.27
N LYS A 145 18.28 9.41 0.63
CA LYS A 145 18.66 8.25 1.45
C LYS A 145 17.56 7.83 2.42
N GLU A 146 16.78 8.81 2.88
CA GLU A 146 15.66 8.68 3.80
C GLU A 146 14.44 8.05 3.14
N LEU A 147 14.33 8.10 1.80
CA LEU A 147 13.26 7.44 1.08
C LEU A 147 13.53 5.93 1.04
N GLU A 148 12.65 5.14 1.64
CA GLU A 148 12.70 3.70 1.51
C GLU A 148 12.19 3.25 0.13
N ILE A 149 12.88 2.28 -0.46
CA ILE A 149 12.53 1.70 -1.76
C ILE A 149 12.24 0.23 -1.57
N GLU A 150 11.08 -0.19 -2.04
CA GLU A 150 10.63 -1.58 -1.99
C GLU A 150 10.39 -2.10 -3.41
N ALA A 151 10.72 -3.36 -3.65
CA ALA A 151 10.49 -4.05 -4.92
C ALA A 151 9.98 -5.47 -4.68
N PHE A 152 9.19 -5.98 -5.61
CA PHE A 152 8.75 -7.37 -5.58
C PHE A 152 9.91 -8.31 -5.91
N ALA A 153 10.20 -9.26 -5.01
CA ALA A 153 11.25 -10.26 -5.19
C ALA A 153 10.69 -11.63 -5.55
N HIS A 154 9.53 -12.02 -4.99
CA HIS A 154 8.93 -13.34 -5.20
C HIS A 154 7.40 -13.29 -5.03
N GLY A 155 6.70 -14.20 -5.72
CA GLY A 155 5.24 -14.38 -5.60
C GLY A 155 4.52 -14.32 -6.94
N ALA A 156 3.20 -14.48 -6.90
CA ALA A 156 2.35 -14.37 -8.08
C ALA A 156 2.25 -12.90 -8.53
N MET A 157 2.73 -12.63 -9.72
CA MET A 157 2.68 -11.29 -10.33
C MET A 157 1.62 -11.22 -11.41
N CYS A 158 0.85 -10.11 -11.43
CA CYS A 158 -0.08 -9.85 -12.52
C CYS A 158 0.69 -9.63 -13.83
N VAL A 159 0.18 -10.17 -14.94
CA VAL A 159 0.75 -9.97 -16.28
C VAL A 159 0.57 -8.53 -16.79
N SER A 160 -0.42 -7.80 -16.27
CA SER A 160 -0.72 -6.43 -16.70
C SER A 160 0.30 -5.43 -16.15
N TYR A 161 0.48 -4.34 -16.89
CA TYR A 161 1.33 -3.24 -16.47
C TYR A 161 0.87 -2.64 -15.13
N SER A 162 1.81 -2.35 -14.25
CA SER A 162 1.56 -1.88 -12.88
C SER A 162 0.67 -0.63 -12.87
N GLY A 163 -0.51 -0.71 -12.25
CA GLY A 163 -1.46 0.39 -12.13
C GLY A 163 -2.19 0.83 -13.42
N ARG A 164 -1.99 0.16 -14.54
CA ARG A 164 -2.53 0.57 -15.88
C ARG A 164 -3.40 -0.49 -16.53
N CYS A 165 -3.96 -1.41 -15.77
CA CYS A 165 -4.80 -2.46 -16.33
C CYS A 165 -6.23 -1.97 -16.61
N LEU A 166 -6.68 -2.09 -17.86
CA LEU A 166 -8.08 -1.87 -18.26
C LEU A 166 -8.84 -3.17 -18.55
N LEU A 167 -8.14 -4.30 -18.57
CA LEU A 167 -8.71 -5.58 -18.96
C LEU A 167 -9.84 -6.02 -18.03
N SER A 168 -9.67 -5.80 -16.72
CA SER A 168 -10.69 -6.11 -15.72
C SER A 168 -12.01 -5.38 -15.98
N ASN A 169 -11.93 -4.08 -16.32
CA ASN A 169 -13.10 -3.28 -16.63
C ASN A 169 -13.79 -3.78 -17.91
N TYR A 170 -13.01 -4.02 -18.94
CA TYR A 170 -13.53 -4.48 -20.22
C TYR A 170 -14.22 -5.86 -20.13
N MET A 171 -13.61 -6.82 -19.43
CA MET A 171 -14.11 -8.20 -19.36
C MET A 171 -15.20 -8.42 -18.30
N THR A 172 -15.21 -7.66 -17.23
CA THR A 172 -16.05 -7.95 -16.06
C THR A 172 -16.85 -6.74 -15.55
N GLY A 173 -16.76 -5.59 -16.22
CA GLY A 173 -17.38 -4.34 -15.76
C GLY A 173 -16.78 -3.79 -14.46
N ARG A 174 -15.70 -4.41 -13.97
CA ARG A 174 -15.02 -4.04 -12.71
C ARG A 174 -13.93 -3.01 -13.02
N ASP A 175 -13.93 -1.90 -12.30
CA ASP A 175 -12.88 -0.88 -12.46
C ASP A 175 -11.47 -1.48 -12.31
N SER A 176 -10.53 -1.00 -13.11
CA SER A 176 -9.11 -1.28 -12.92
C SER A 176 -8.70 -0.86 -11.51
N ASN A 177 -7.78 -1.58 -10.90
CA ASN A 177 -7.33 -1.45 -9.51
C ASN A 177 -8.38 -1.79 -8.42
N ARG A 178 -9.39 -2.57 -8.73
CA ARG A 178 -10.40 -3.08 -7.79
C ARG A 178 -10.26 -4.60 -7.51
N GLY A 179 -9.16 -5.21 -7.88
CA GLY A 179 -8.82 -6.61 -7.62
C GLY A 179 -9.34 -7.61 -8.63
#